data_b20fa0009e1d13e9e111002d7956a207
#
_entry.id   b20fa0009e1d13e9e111002d7956a207
#
_cell.length_a   1.000
_cell.length_b   1.000
_cell.length_c   1.000
_cell.angle_alpha   90.00
_cell.angle_beta   90.00
_cell.angle_gamma   90.00
#
_symmetry.space_group_name_H-M   'P 1'
#
loop_
_entity.id
_entity.type
_entity.pdbx_description
1 polymer ?
#
loop_
_entity_poly.entity_id
_entity_poly.type
_entity_poly.pdbx_seq_one_letter_code
_entity_poly.pdbx_strand_id
1 'polypeptide(L)'
;IAVTPHDETIRRMQLCWGVEAIKGHEIVNSDEMVKQAITGALGTGAIESGDLVVVTAGVPSGATGTTNMIRVHIAGQVLLSGNGILRKSVTGTVFIAANHKGNYESFKDGDILVVGTMEPELMAIAKRAGGIIAVEDGYTSDSAIAGITYGIPVILGAKNAHEVLLEGQEVTIDGERGKVFAGIANAR
;
A
#
# COMPACT_ATOMS: atom_id res chain seq x y z
N ILE A 1 -2.16 -3.94 -19.88
CA ILE A 1 -0.69 -3.97 -20.03
C ILE A 1 -0.26 -5.42 -20.10
N ALA A 2 0.61 -5.78 -21.04
CA ALA A 2 1.20 -7.10 -21.18
C ALA A 2 2.70 -7.04 -20.85
N VAL A 3 3.15 -7.92 -19.97
CA VAL A 3 4.57 -8.01 -19.57
C VAL A 3 5.15 -9.32 -20.10
N THR A 4 6.23 -9.23 -20.87
CA THR A 4 6.86 -10.41 -21.48
C THR A 4 8.38 -10.25 -21.60
N PRO A 5 9.17 -11.31 -21.40
CA PRO A 5 10.62 -11.26 -21.62
C PRO A 5 11.01 -11.34 -23.11
N HIS A 6 10.06 -11.64 -24.02
CA HIS A 6 10.32 -11.90 -25.42
C HIS A 6 10.03 -10.71 -26.33
N ASP A 7 11.03 -10.17 -27.01
CA ASP A 7 10.89 -9.03 -27.94
C ASP A 7 9.94 -9.32 -29.10
N GLU A 8 9.90 -10.58 -29.56
CA GLU A 8 8.97 -11.00 -30.62
C GLU A 8 7.51 -10.86 -30.16
N THR A 9 7.22 -11.22 -28.91
CA THR A 9 5.88 -11.09 -28.33
C THR A 9 5.49 -9.63 -28.19
N ILE A 10 6.42 -8.75 -27.77
CA ILE A 10 6.18 -7.31 -27.70
C ILE A 10 5.78 -6.77 -29.09
N ARG A 11 6.53 -7.11 -30.14
CA ARG A 11 6.22 -6.69 -31.51
C ARG A 11 4.87 -7.18 -32.00
N ARG A 12 4.49 -8.42 -31.69
CA ARG A 12 3.18 -8.98 -32.02
C ARG A 12 2.03 -8.26 -31.29
N MET A 13 2.23 -7.93 -30.02
CA MET A 13 1.20 -7.25 -29.22
C MET A 13 0.96 -5.80 -29.64
N GLN A 14 1.90 -5.15 -30.31
CA GLN A 14 1.69 -3.82 -30.91
C GLN A 14 0.57 -3.81 -31.97
N LEU A 15 0.22 -4.96 -32.53
CA LEU A 15 -0.90 -5.12 -33.46
C LEU A 15 -2.26 -5.31 -32.77
N CYS A 16 -2.25 -5.51 -31.43
CA CYS A 16 -3.46 -5.72 -30.66
C CYS A 16 -3.97 -4.37 -30.14
N TRP A 17 -5.18 -4.03 -30.52
CA TRP A 17 -5.81 -2.80 -30.04
C TRP A 17 -6.00 -2.83 -28.51
N GLY A 18 -5.68 -1.71 -27.85
CA GLY A 18 -5.85 -1.56 -26.40
C GLY A 18 -4.84 -2.31 -25.54
N VAL A 19 -3.77 -2.87 -26.13
CA VAL A 19 -2.69 -3.55 -25.40
C VAL A 19 -1.40 -2.75 -25.51
N GLU A 20 -0.86 -2.37 -24.37
CA GLU A 20 0.51 -1.86 -24.23
C GLU A 20 1.41 -2.98 -23.75
N ALA A 21 2.51 -3.25 -24.47
CA ALA A 21 3.44 -4.32 -24.15
C ALA A 21 4.77 -3.77 -23.65
N ILE A 22 5.22 -4.26 -22.49
CA ILE A 22 6.48 -3.87 -21.87
C ILE A 22 7.43 -5.05 -21.68
N LYS A 23 8.72 -4.75 -21.70
CA LYS A 23 9.79 -5.73 -21.49
C LYS A 23 9.86 -6.11 -20.02
N GLY A 24 9.74 -7.40 -19.74
CA GLY A 24 10.00 -7.99 -18.42
C GLY A 24 11.23 -8.91 -18.44
N HIS A 25 11.48 -9.56 -17.32
CA HIS A 25 12.49 -10.59 -17.16
C HIS A 25 11.82 -11.96 -17.00
N GLU A 26 12.56 -13.02 -17.28
CA GLU A 26 12.08 -14.36 -16.97
C GLU A 26 12.03 -14.55 -15.45
N ILE A 27 10.86 -14.91 -14.94
CA ILE A 27 10.61 -15.12 -13.51
C ILE A 27 9.86 -16.44 -13.35
N VAL A 28 10.31 -17.25 -12.41
CA VAL A 28 9.70 -18.55 -12.08
C VAL A 28 8.70 -18.42 -10.92
N ASN A 29 8.94 -17.45 -10.02
CA ASN A 29 8.11 -17.25 -8.83
C ASN A 29 6.91 -16.35 -9.16
N SER A 30 5.69 -16.83 -8.82
CA SER A 30 4.45 -16.12 -9.07
C SER A 30 4.37 -14.74 -8.39
N ASP A 31 4.94 -14.59 -7.20
CA ASP A 31 4.88 -13.33 -6.45
C ASP A 31 5.82 -12.28 -7.05
N GLU A 32 7.00 -12.69 -7.50
CA GLU A 32 7.90 -11.82 -8.24
C GLU A 32 7.33 -11.41 -9.60
N MET A 33 6.62 -12.33 -10.27
CA MET A 33 5.93 -12.06 -11.53
C MET A 33 4.86 -10.97 -11.37
N VAL A 34 4.05 -11.04 -10.33
CA VAL A 34 3.06 -10.01 -9.99
C VAL A 34 3.74 -8.68 -9.67
N LYS A 35 4.79 -8.71 -8.85
CA LYS A 35 5.56 -7.51 -8.50
C LYS A 35 6.17 -6.83 -9.73
N GLN A 36 6.79 -7.60 -10.62
CA GLN A 36 7.36 -7.09 -11.88
C GLN A 36 6.28 -6.46 -12.77
N ALA A 37 5.13 -7.15 -12.91
CA ALA A 37 4.03 -6.66 -13.73
C ALA A 37 3.52 -5.30 -13.24
N ILE A 38 3.33 -5.15 -11.92
CA ILE A 38 2.85 -3.91 -11.31
C ILE A 38 3.90 -2.80 -11.43
N THR A 39 5.17 -3.09 -11.11
CA THR A 39 6.25 -2.11 -11.21
C THR A 39 6.44 -1.62 -12.64
N GLY A 40 6.37 -2.53 -13.61
CA GLY A 40 6.44 -2.18 -15.02
C GLY A 40 5.26 -1.33 -15.47
N ALA A 41 4.05 -1.69 -15.06
CA ALA A 41 2.84 -0.95 -15.39
C ALA A 41 2.84 0.48 -14.80
N LEU A 42 3.30 0.65 -13.55
CA LEU A 42 3.51 1.97 -12.94
C LEU A 42 4.51 2.81 -13.75
N GLY A 43 5.58 2.18 -14.26
CA GLY A 43 6.60 2.85 -15.07
C GLY A 43 6.07 3.38 -16.42
N THR A 44 4.97 2.84 -16.95
CA THR A 44 4.34 3.36 -18.18
C THR A 44 3.46 4.59 -17.92
N GLY A 45 3.04 4.84 -16.69
CA GLY A 45 2.05 5.86 -16.35
C GLY A 45 0.61 5.49 -16.69
N ALA A 46 0.36 4.25 -17.16
CA ALA A 46 -0.98 3.76 -17.46
C ALA A 46 -1.77 3.35 -16.21
N ILE A 47 -1.08 3.15 -15.12
CA ILE A 47 -1.65 2.98 -13.77
C ILE A 47 -0.90 3.86 -12.78
N GLU A 48 -1.60 4.30 -11.75
CA GLU A 48 -1.04 5.10 -10.66
C GLU A 48 -0.90 4.27 -9.38
N SER A 49 -0.06 4.79 -8.45
CA SER A 49 0.05 4.18 -7.11
C SER A 49 -1.30 4.22 -6.43
N GLY A 50 -1.80 3.06 -6.02
CA GLY A 50 -3.11 2.94 -5.41
C GLY A 50 -4.22 2.38 -6.30
N ASP A 51 -3.98 2.25 -7.58
CA ASP A 51 -4.95 1.63 -8.47
C ASP A 51 -5.18 0.15 -8.14
N LEU A 52 -6.44 -0.26 -8.22
CA LEU A 52 -6.80 -1.66 -8.14
C LEU A 52 -6.56 -2.32 -9.51
N VAL A 53 -5.60 -3.22 -9.56
CA VAL A 53 -5.23 -3.93 -10.79
C VAL A 53 -5.54 -5.42 -10.70
N VAL A 54 -5.93 -5.99 -11.83
CA VAL A 54 -6.08 -7.43 -11.96
C VAL A 54 -4.91 -7.97 -12.76
N VAL A 55 -4.11 -8.81 -12.14
CA VAL A 55 -2.97 -9.48 -12.78
C VAL A 55 -3.36 -10.91 -13.14
N THR A 56 -3.22 -11.26 -14.42
CA THR A 56 -3.43 -12.61 -14.92
C THR A 56 -2.13 -13.21 -15.43
N ALA A 57 -1.85 -14.46 -15.10
CA ALA A 57 -0.64 -15.15 -15.55
C ALA A 57 -0.85 -16.67 -15.65
N GLY A 58 0.05 -17.32 -16.38
CA GLY A 58 0.18 -18.79 -16.40
C GLY A 58 1.36 -19.25 -15.52
N VAL A 59 1.12 -20.16 -14.59
CA VAL A 59 2.14 -20.77 -13.73
C VAL A 59 2.13 -22.30 -13.95
N PRO A 60 3.28 -22.93 -14.23
CA PRO A 60 4.63 -22.38 -14.41
C PRO A 60 4.77 -21.52 -15.67
N SER A 61 5.68 -20.55 -15.64
CA SER A 61 5.99 -19.70 -16.79
C SER A 61 6.53 -20.53 -17.98
N GLY A 62 6.19 -20.15 -19.21
CA GLY A 62 6.66 -20.82 -20.42
C GLY A 62 5.73 -21.90 -20.99
N ALA A 63 4.67 -22.29 -20.30
CA ALA A 63 3.63 -23.17 -20.85
C ALA A 63 2.61 -22.33 -21.63
N THR A 64 2.57 -22.48 -22.94
CA THR A 64 1.65 -21.74 -23.82
C THR A 64 0.20 -22.14 -23.57
N GLY A 65 -0.70 -21.16 -23.45
CA GLY A 65 -2.16 -21.39 -23.38
C GLY A 65 -2.72 -21.64 -21.98
N THR A 66 -1.93 -21.51 -20.94
CA THR A 66 -2.39 -21.71 -19.56
C THR A 66 -2.41 -20.42 -18.77
N THR A 67 -3.55 -19.71 -18.78
CA THR A 67 -3.81 -18.68 -17.77
C THR A 67 -4.55 -19.34 -16.61
N ASN A 68 -3.86 -19.58 -15.50
CA ASN A 68 -4.38 -20.30 -14.34
C ASN A 68 -4.25 -19.49 -13.03
N MET A 69 -3.79 -18.25 -13.12
CA MET A 69 -3.69 -17.33 -12.00
C MET A 69 -4.42 -16.03 -12.32
N ILE A 70 -5.28 -15.61 -11.41
CA ILE A 70 -5.89 -14.28 -11.39
C ILE A 70 -5.68 -13.72 -9.99
N ARG A 71 -5.02 -12.57 -9.89
CA ARG A 71 -4.83 -11.87 -8.61
C ARG A 71 -5.31 -10.44 -8.71
N VAL A 72 -6.09 -10.02 -7.74
CA VAL A 72 -6.43 -8.61 -7.53
C VAL A 72 -5.36 -8.01 -6.61
N HIS A 73 -4.78 -6.88 -7.01
CA HIS A 73 -3.69 -6.24 -6.29
C HIS A 73 -3.84 -4.72 -6.35
N ILE A 74 -3.38 -4.04 -5.31
CA ILE A 74 -3.29 -2.58 -5.32
C ILE A 74 -1.89 -2.23 -5.85
N ALA A 75 -1.84 -1.45 -6.94
CA ALA A 75 -0.59 -0.97 -7.51
C ALA A 75 0.08 0.01 -6.54
N GLY A 76 1.40 -0.09 -6.36
CA GLY A 76 2.14 0.87 -5.58
C GLY A 76 3.27 0.26 -4.75
N GLN A 77 4.15 1.14 -4.30
CA GLN A 77 5.23 0.76 -3.41
C GLN A 77 4.69 0.60 -1.99
N VAL A 78 4.78 -0.61 -1.44
CA VAL A 78 4.56 -0.83 -0.01
C VAL A 78 5.70 -0.15 0.75
N LEU A 79 5.37 0.88 1.51
CA LEU A 79 6.33 1.60 2.35
C LEU A 79 6.59 0.85 3.65
N LEU A 80 5.52 0.34 4.28
CA LEU A 80 5.56 -0.33 5.57
C LEU A 80 4.60 -1.50 5.60
N SER A 81 4.91 -2.47 6.45
CA SER A 81 4.03 -3.59 6.79
C SER A 81 4.00 -3.79 8.29
N GLY A 82 2.85 -4.19 8.81
CA GLY A 82 2.62 -4.46 10.22
C GLY A 82 1.34 -5.27 10.43
N ASN A 83 0.87 -5.29 11.66
CA ASN A 83 -0.38 -5.95 12.02
C ASN A 83 -1.56 -4.98 11.85
N GLY A 84 -2.43 -5.26 10.89
CA GLY A 84 -3.57 -4.40 10.60
C GLY A 84 -4.74 -4.63 11.56
N ILE A 85 -5.42 -3.55 11.91
CA ILE A 85 -6.67 -3.55 12.67
C ILE A 85 -7.74 -2.83 11.87
N LEU A 86 -8.92 -3.43 11.83
CA LEU A 86 -10.08 -3.05 11.02
C LEU A 86 -9.85 -3.20 9.50
N ARG A 87 -10.86 -3.79 8.85
CA ARG A 87 -10.91 -3.99 7.40
C ARG A 87 -11.35 -2.71 6.70
N LYS A 88 -10.52 -1.67 6.81
CA LYS A 88 -10.74 -0.38 6.17
C LYS A 88 -9.46 0.07 5.50
N SER A 89 -9.61 0.78 4.38
CA SER A 89 -8.52 1.49 3.72
C SER A 89 -8.81 2.98 3.77
N VAL A 90 -7.80 3.77 4.08
CA VAL A 90 -7.90 5.24 4.18
C VAL A 90 -6.65 5.88 3.64
N THR A 91 -6.83 6.93 2.85
CA THR A 91 -5.75 7.80 2.36
C THR A 91 -5.73 9.09 3.17
N GLY A 92 -4.55 9.56 3.53
CA GLY A 92 -4.37 10.81 4.23
C GLY A 92 -2.91 11.25 4.28
N THR A 93 -2.70 12.43 4.85
CA THR A 93 -1.38 13.04 4.99
C THR A 93 -0.71 12.55 6.27
N VAL A 94 0.53 12.16 6.19
CA VAL A 94 1.33 11.70 7.34
C VAL A 94 1.59 12.85 8.32
N PHE A 95 1.25 12.61 9.58
CA PHE A 95 1.57 13.46 10.71
C PHE A 95 2.36 12.66 11.75
N ILE A 96 3.63 12.99 11.93
CA ILE A 96 4.52 12.27 12.85
C ILE A 96 4.52 12.99 14.22
N ALA A 97 3.82 12.41 15.21
CA ALA A 97 3.64 13.04 16.51
C ALA A 97 4.96 13.42 17.21
N ALA A 98 6.00 12.61 17.05
CA ALA A 98 7.32 12.85 17.64
C ALA A 98 7.97 14.17 17.15
N ASN A 99 7.64 14.65 15.95
CA ASN A 99 8.19 15.89 15.38
C ASN A 99 7.62 17.14 16.05
N HIS A 100 6.47 17.05 16.70
CA HIS A 100 5.68 18.20 17.15
C HIS A 100 5.78 18.49 18.66
N LYS A 101 6.47 17.64 19.44
CA LYS A 101 6.79 17.85 20.88
C LYS A 101 5.57 18.31 21.72
N GLY A 102 4.40 17.73 21.48
CA GLY A 102 3.17 18.06 22.21
C GLY A 102 2.35 19.21 21.62
N ASN A 103 2.82 19.90 20.59
CA ASN A 103 2.02 20.88 19.86
C ASN A 103 1.41 20.25 18.60
N TYR A 104 0.13 19.93 18.66
CA TYR A 104 -0.59 19.23 17.59
C TYR A 104 -1.60 20.12 16.84
N GLU A 105 -1.44 21.45 16.89
CA GLU A 105 -2.35 22.39 16.22
C GLU A 105 -2.37 22.25 14.70
N SER A 106 -1.26 21.81 14.11
CA SER A 106 -1.15 21.56 12.66
C SER A 106 -1.82 20.27 12.18
N PHE A 107 -2.27 19.39 13.11
CA PHE A 107 -2.98 18.17 12.78
C PHE A 107 -4.35 18.47 12.19
N LYS A 108 -4.65 17.93 11.02
CA LYS A 108 -5.91 18.09 10.32
C LYS A 108 -6.78 16.84 10.43
N ASP A 109 -8.10 17.05 10.29
CA ASP A 109 -9.05 15.94 10.26
C ASP A 109 -8.77 15.05 9.04
N GLY A 110 -8.61 13.76 9.29
CA GLY A 110 -8.29 12.77 8.24
C GLY A 110 -6.80 12.50 8.04
N ASP A 111 -5.91 13.22 8.70
CA ASP A 111 -4.48 12.92 8.66
C ASP A 111 -4.17 11.52 9.23
N ILE A 112 -3.08 10.94 8.77
CA ILE A 112 -2.56 9.65 9.25
C ILE A 112 -1.59 9.92 10.39
N LEU A 113 -2.02 9.55 11.59
CA LEU A 113 -1.24 9.76 12.81
C LEU A 113 -0.15 8.69 12.95
N VAL A 114 1.12 9.09 12.96
CA VAL A 114 2.27 8.19 13.20
C VAL A 114 2.78 8.38 14.62
N VAL A 115 2.79 7.29 15.39
CA VAL A 115 3.16 7.28 16.80
C VAL A 115 4.17 6.18 17.12
N GLY A 116 5.02 6.40 18.11
CA GLY A 116 5.81 5.34 18.72
C GLY A 116 4.92 4.48 19.62
N THR A 117 4.35 5.10 20.62
CA THR A 117 3.31 4.59 21.54
C THR A 117 2.20 5.62 21.64
N MET A 118 0.98 5.16 21.95
CA MET A 118 -0.17 6.06 22.11
C MET A 118 -0.16 6.65 23.52
N GLU A 119 0.22 7.90 23.62
CA GLU A 119 0.14 8.66 24.87
C GLU A 119 -1.27 9.24 25.08
N PRO A 120 -1.70 9.50 26.35
CA PRO A 120 -3.03 10.04 26.64
C PRO A 120 -3.35 11.33 25.89
N GLU A 121 -2.36 12.18 25.68
CA GLU A 121 -2.49 13.46 24.93
C GLU A 121 -2.81 13.24 23.46
N LEU A 122 -2.30 12.15 22.88
CA LEU A 122 -2.52 11.78 21.49
C LEU A 122 -3.92 11.20 21.25
N MET A 123 -4.58 10.70 22.28
CA MET A 123 -5.95 10.17 22.15
C MET A 123 -6.95 11.20 21.66
N ALA A 124 -6.76 12.49 22.02
CA ALA A 124 -7.65 13.56 21.59
C ALA A 124 -7.57 13.81 20.07
N ILE A 125 -6.36 13.72 19.51
CA ILE A 125 -6.15 13.88 18.05
C ILE A 125 -6.41 12.57 17.29
N ALA A 126 -6.18 11.42 17.91
CA ALA A 126 -6.48 10.11 17.31
C ALA A 126 -7.95 9.99 16.89
N LYS A 127 -8.87 10.60 17.64
CA LYS A 127 -10.31 10.65 17.29
C LYS A 127 -10.58 11.34 15.94
N ARG A 128 -9.71 12.27 15.54
CA ARG A 128 -9.83 13.05 14.29
C ARG A 128 -9.01 12.46 13.16
N ALA A 129 -8.15 11.46 13.46
CA ALA A 129 -7.29 10.83 12.50
C ALA A 129 -8.08 10.00 11.47
N GLY A 130 -7.60 9.95 10.24
CA GLY A 130 -8.08 9.02 9.23
C GLY A 130 -7.61 7.59 9.52
N GLY A 131 -6.41 7.44 10.09
CA GLY A 131 -5.82 6.18 10.49
C GLY A 131 -4.61 6.37 11.38
N ILE A 132 -4.09 5.28 11.97
CA ILE A 132 -2.95 5.29 12.88
C ILE A 132 -1.88 4.31 12.37
N ILE A 133 -0.62 4.72 12.41
CA ILE A 133 0.55 3.86 12.20
C ILE A 133 1.36 3.90 13.51
N ALA A 134 1.46 2.76 14.19
CA ALA A 134 2.13 2.65 15.48
C ALA A 134 3.37 1.75 15.39
N VAL A 135 4.46 2.20 16.02
CA VAL A 135 5.67 1.38 16.18
C VAL A 135 5.44 0.30 17.23
N GLU A 136 4.66 0.61 18.27
CA GLU A 136 4.24 -0.39 19.26
C GLU A 136 3.44 -1.51 18.58
N ASP A 137 3.56 -2.71 19.14
CA ASP A 137 2.88 -3.90 18.66
C ASP A 137 1.94 -4.46 19.74
N GLY A 138 1.03 -5.31 19.31
CA GLY A 138 0.08 -5.99 20.20
C GLY A 138 -1.33 -5.44 20.11
N TYR A 139 -2.29 -6.37 20.02
CA TYR A 139 -3.72 -6.05 19.87
C TYR A 139 -4.35 -5.42 21.13
N THR A 140 -3.63 -5.40 22.23
CA THR A 140 -4.04 -4.76 23.51
C THR A 140 -3.35 -3.43 23.74
N SER A 141 -2.56 -2.93 22.77
CA SER A 141 -1.93 -1.61 22.85
C SER A 141 -2.97 -0.48 22.83
N ASP A 142 -2.60 0.66 23.36
CA ASP A 142 -3.50 1.83 23.36
C ASP A 142 -3.81 2.31 21.93
N SER A 143 -2.87 2.15 20.98
CA SER A 143 -3.12 2.40 19.55
C SER A 143 -4.19 1.47 18.97
N ALA A 144 -4.16 0.18 19.34
CA ALA A 144 -5.17 -0.78 18.92
C ALA A 144 -6.55 -0.43 19.48
N ILE A 145 -6.60 -0.11 20.77
CA ILE A 145 -7.83 0.29 21.47
C ILE A 145 -8.40 1.56 20.84
N ALA A 146 -7.56 2.56 20.55
CA ALA A 146 -7.98 3.78 19.87
C ALA A 146 -8.61 3.49 18.49
N GLY A 147 -7.96 2.65 17.68
CA GLY A 147 -8.47 2.26 16.38
C GLY A 147 -9.85 1.60 16.43
N ILE A 148 -10.03 0.65 17.34
CA ILE A 148 -11.31 -0.05 17.54
C ILE A 148 -12.38 0.92 18.05
N THR A 149 -12.03 1.77 19.03
CA THR A 149 -12.96 2.71 19.66
C THR A 149 -13.46 3.76 18.69
N TYR A 150 -12.57 4.30 17.86
CA TYR A 150 -12.92 5.36 16.89
C TYR A 150 -13.30 4.82 15.50
N GLY A 151 -13.16 3.52 15.28
CA GLY A 151 -13.51 2.87 14.00
C GLY A 151 -12.57 3.26 12.85
N ILE A 152 -11.31 3.55 13.13
CA ILE A 152 -10.26 3.92 12.17
C ILE A 152 -9.24 2.81 11.99
N PRO A 153 -8.67 2.62 10.77
CA PRO A 153 -7.67 1.59 10.52
C PRO A 153 -6.37 1.89 11.26
N VAL A 154 -5.74 0.84 11.80
CA VAL A 154 -4.46 0.94 12.48
C VAL A 154 -3.48 -0.10 11.94
N ILE A 155 -2.22 0.29 11.80
CA ILE A 155 -1.11 -0.60 11.52
C ILE A 155 -0.20 -0.61 12.75
N LEU A 156 -0.09 -1.76 13.41
CA LEU A 156 0.76 -1.98 14.58
C LEU A 156 2.10 -2.62 14.19
N GLY A 157 3.12 -2.43 14.99
CA GLY A 157 4.43 -3.04 14.79
C GLY A 157 5.19 -2.49 13.59
N ALA A 158 4.86 -1.28 13.12
CA ALA A 158 5.55 -0.61 12.04
C ALA A 158 6.89 -0.01 12.51
N LYS A 159 7.86 -0.87 12.83
CA LYS A 159 9.10 -0.54 13.55
C LYS A 159 9.89 0.64 12.95
N ASN A 160 9.88 0.80 11.63
CA ASN A 160 10.65 1.83 10.93
C ASN A 160 9.75 2.98 10.43
N ALA A 161 8.55 3.17 11.00
CA ALA A 161 7.61 4.18 10.53
C ALA A 161 8.20 5.59 10.51
N HIS A 162 8.95 5.96 11.54
CA HIS A 162 9.57 7.29 11.64
C HIS A 162 10.76 7.51 10.69
N GLU A 163 11.34 6.43 10.15
CA GLU A 163 12.49 6.50 9.22
C GLU A 163 12.05 6.49 7.76
N VAL A 164 10.94 5.78 7.48
CA VAL A 164 10.45 5.53 6.13
C VAL A 164 9.44 6.58 5.69
N LEU A 165 8.59 7.06 6.61
CA LEU A 165 7.55 8.05 6.33
C LEU A 165 8.07 9.47 6.53
N LEU A 166 7.68 10.34 5.60
CA LEU A 166 8.00 11.77 5.68
C LEU A 166 6.79 12.56 6.16
N GLU A 167 7.02 13.56 6.99
CA GLU A 167 6.00 14.52 7.40
C GLU A 167 5.34 15.17 6.20
N GLY A 168 4.01 15.21 6.16
CA GLY A 168 3.25 15.77 5.03
C GLY A 168 3.16 14.89 3.79
N GLN A 169 3.74 13.68 3.80
CA GLN A 169 3.63 12.71 2.72
C GLN A 169 2.20 12.15 2.66
N GLU A 170 1.66 12.02 1.45
CA GLU A 170 0.39 11.32 1.26
C GLU A 170 0.60 9.81 1.22
N VAL A 171 -0.17 9.07 2.03
CA VAL A 171 -0.09 7.61 2.11
C VAL A 171 -1.48 6.99 2.22
N THR A 172 -1.59 5.73 1.84
CA THR A 172 -2.77 4.91 2.07
C THR A 172 -2.47 3.79 3.04
N ILE A 173 -3.31 3.66 4.07
CA ILE A 173 -3.33 2.53 5.00
C ILE A 173 -4.33 1.50 4.51
N ASP A 174 -3.90 0.24 4.40
CA ASP A 174 -4.76 -0.93 4.24
C ASP A 174 -4.76 -1.72 5.55
N GLY A 175 -5.77 -1.49 6.36
CA GLY A 175 -5.92 -2.14 7.66
C GLY A 175 -6.27 -3.62 7.58
N GLU A 176 -6.79 -4.11 6.44
CA GLU A 176 -7.04 -5.55 6.25
C GLU A 176 -5.75 -6.32 6.01
N ARG A 177 -4.85 -5.75 5.18
CA ARG A 177 -3.60 -6.41 4.80
C ARG A 177 -2.41 -6.00 5.67
N GLY A 178 -2.60 -5.04 6.57
CA GLY A 178 -1.53 -4.52 7.42
C GLY A 178 -0.43 -3.81 6.60
N LYS A 179 -0.80 -3.04 5.58
CA LYS A 179 0.17 -2.40 4.68
C LYS A 179 -0.07 -0.90 4.55
N VAL A 180 1.02 -0.17 4.35
CA VAL A 180 1.01 1.26 4.02
C VAL A 180 1.62 1.43 2.64
N PHE A 181 0.91 2.12 1.76
CA PHE A 181 1.31 2.40 0.39
C PHE A 181 1.65 3.89 0.21
N ALA A 182 2.55 4.21 -0.72
CA ALA A 182 2.81 5.58 -1.12
C ALA A 182 1.65 6.12 -1.97
N GLY A 183 1.20 7.35 -1.66
CA GLY A 183 0.18 8.06 -2.43
C GLY A 183 -1.26 7.58 -2.20
N ILE A 184 -2.16 8.03 -3.08
CA ILE A 184 -3.59 7.73 -3.01
C ILE A 184 -3.84 6.30 -3.51
N ALA A 185 -4.33 5.44 -2.64
CA ALA A 185 -4.83 4.13 -3.02
C ALA A 185 -6.36 4.14 -3.01
N ASN A 186 -7.00 4.15 -4.16
CA ASN A 186 -8.45 3.99 -4.27
C ASN A 186 -8.84 2.53 -4.02
N ALA A 187 -8.93 2.14 -2.76
CA ALA A 187 -9.64 0.93 -2.36
C ALA A 187 -11.14 1.25 -2.27
N ARG A 188 -11.89 0.95 -3.33
CA ARG A 188 -13.35 0.84 -3.28
C ARG A 188 -13.76 -0.57 -2.95
#